data_b8412891a9bf1d575ec2c58a7b4e2d35
#
_entry.id   b8412891a9bf1d575ec2c58a7b4e2d35
#
_cell.length_a   1.000
_cell.length_b   1.000
_cell.length_c   1.000
_cell.angle_alpha   90.00
_cell.angle_beta   90.00
_cell.angle_gamma   90.00
#
_symmetry.space_group_name_H-M   'P 1'
#
loop_
_entity.id
_entity.type
_entity.pdbx_description
1 polymer ?
#
loop_
_entity_poly.entity_id
_entity_poly.type
_entity_poly.pdbx_seq_one_letter_code
_entity_poly.pdbx_strand_id
1 'polypeptide(L)'
;DPALAEFMTAVFDHFAIHVEELAPRMYQLGSAGVFAESFPGLPTQGLTVTCDRQRALAREEVQFLTWDHPLVTGALDLLLGSGKGNSSFAKWPDAKTAGLYVETIYLLECIAPPPLHVDRFLPPTPLRVLVDHRGNDAGSAITPETLARNLKNGGDYALLDRPELREEMLPSLIG
;
A
#
# COMPACT_ATOMS: atom_id res chain seq x y z
N ASP A 1 11.07 -3.06 12.79
CA ASP A 1 9.93 -2.19 12.54
C ASP A 1 8.72 -3.06 12.16
N PRO A 2 7.66 -3.11 12.98
CA PRO A 2 6.47 -3.91 12.69
C PRO A 2 5.73 -3.42 11.43
N ALA A 3 5.66 -2.10 11.23
CA ALA A 3 4.95 -1.53 10.08
C ALA A 3 5.61 -1.92 8.74
N LEU A 4 6.94 -1.95 8.70
CA LEU A 4 7.67 -2.42 7.52
C LEU A 4 7.40 -3.90 7.24
N ALA A 5 7.38 -4.73 8.27
CA ALA A 5 7.13 -6.16 8.11
C ALA A 5 5.71 -6.41 7.59
N GLU A 6 4.72 -5.74 8.14
CA GLU A 6 3.32 -5.82 7.70
C GLU A 6 3.15 -5.32 6.25
N PHE A 7 3.73 -4.17 5.93
CA PHE A 7 3.72 -3.62 4.57
C PHE A 7 4.33 -4.59 3.56
N MET A 8 5.53 -5.09 3.82
CA MET A 8 6.20 -6.00 2.89
C MET A 8 5.49 -7.35 2.75
N THR A 9 4.87 -7.86 3.80
CA THR A 9 4.04 -9.07 3.72
C THR A 9 2.86 -8.84 2.77
N ALA A 10 2.14 -7.73 2.92
CA ALA A 10 1.03 -7.40 2.03
C ALA A 10 1.49 -7.21 0.57
N VAL A 11 2.67 -6.60 0.36
CA VAL A 11 3.27 -6.46 -0.98
C VAL A 11 3.59 -7.81 -1.59
N PHE A 12 4.21 -8.72 -0.83
CA PHE A 12 4.56 -10.05 -1.33
C PHE A 12 3.31 -10.85 -1.71
N ASP A 13 2.27 -10.80 -0.89
CA ASP A 13 0.99 -11.44 -1.19
C ASP A 13 0.34 -10.85 -2.45
N HIS A 14 0.33 -9.51 -2.57
CA HIS A 14 -0.28 -8.81 -3.70
C HIS A 14 0.40 -9.16 -5.03
N PHE A 15 1.73 -9.23 -5.04
CA PHE A 15 2.51 -9.56 -6.24
C PHE A 15 2.78 -11.04 -6.42
N ALA A 16 2.16 -11.90 -5.61
CA ALA A 16 2.31 -13.36 -5.63
C ALA A 16 3.76 -13.82 -5.53
N ILE A 17 4.57 -13.11 -4.74
CA ILE A 17 5.95 -13.51 -4.46
C ILE A 17 5.92 -14.71 -3.49
N HIS A 18 6.61 -15.77 -3.86
CA HIS A 18 6.73 -16.92 -2.98
C HIS A 18 7.57 -16.58 -1.74
N VAL A 19 6.97 -16.77 -0.57
CA VAL A 19 7.62 -16.50 0.73
C VAL A 19 7.66 -17.77 1.55
N GLU A 20 8.85 -18.19 1.93
CA GLU A 20 9.08 -19.32 2.84
C GLU A 20 9.70 -18.81 4.14
N GLU A 21 9.08 -19.07 5.28
CA GLU A 21 9.65 -18.71 6.57
C GLU A 21 10.68 -19.74 7.00
N LEU A 22 11.97 -19.38 6.94
CA LEU A 22 13.08 -20.24 7.35
C LEU A 22 13.27 -20.29 8.88
N ALA A 23 12.93 -19.20 9.56
CA ALA A 23 12.97 -19.04 11.00
C ALA A 23 12.12 -17.83 11.40
N PRO A 24 11.74 -17.64 12.68
CA PRO A 24 10.96 -16.50 13.10
C PRO A 24 11.53 -15.18 12.56
N ARG A 25 10.74 -14.46 11.76
CA ARG A 25 11.10 -13.18 11.11
C ARG A 25 12.26 -13.27 10.08
N MET A 26 12.54 -14.45 9.55
CA MET A 26 13.52 -14.66 8.48
C MET A 26 12.85 -15.41 7.34
N TYR A 27 12.87 -14.82 6.16
CA TYR A 27 12.11 -15.28 5.01
C TYR A 27 13.01 -15.49 3.80
N GLN A 28 12.78 -16.62 3.10
CA GLN A 28 13.30 -16.82 1.76
C GLN A 28 12.26 -16.34 0.75
N LEU A 29 12.65 -15.40 -0.09
CA LEU A 29 11.84 -14.91 -1.19
C LEU A 29 12.25 -15.64 -2.47
N GLY A 30 11.28 -16.27 -3.12
CA GLY A 30 11.49 -16.99 -4.36
C GLY A 30 11.02 -16.20 -5.58
N SER A 31 11.71 -16.39 -6.71
CA SER A 31 11.33 -15.80 -8.00
C SER A 31 10.31 -16.62 -8.79
N ALA A 32 9.73 -17.66 -8.21
CA ALA A 32 8.92 -18.68 -8.92
C ALA A 32 7.49 -18.22 -9.31
N GLY A 33 7.09 -16.98 -9.07
CA GLY A 33 5.78 -16.45 -9.46
C GLY A 33 5.82 -15.68 -10.78
N VAL A 34 4.70 -15.66 -11.51
CA VAL A 34 4.56 -14.99 -12.82
C VAL A 34 4.91 -13.49 -12.77
N PHE A 35 4.85 -12.87 -11.60
CA PHE A 35 5.23 -11.48 -11.38
C PHE A 35 6.59 -11.31 -10.69
N ALA A 36 7.18 -12.38 -10.15
CA ALA A 36 8.41 -12.30 -9.37
C ALA A 36 9.67 -12.08 -10.22
N GLU A 37 9.68 -12.51 -11.47
CA GLU A 37 10.82 -12.33 -12.39
C GLU A 37 11.13 -10.85 -12.67
N SER A 38 10.17 -9.97 -12.50
CA SER A 38 10.29 -8.53 -12.73
C SER A 38 10.12 -7.67 -11.46
N PHE A 39 10.06 -8.29 -10.27
CA PHE A 39 9.91 -7.51 -9.05
C PHE A 39 11.22 -6.78 -8.71
N PRO A 40 11.17 -5.43 -8.56
CA PRO A 40 12.36 -4.63 -8.33
C PRO A 40 13.11 -5.06 -7.05
N GLY A 41 14.41 -5.21 -7.15
CA GLY A 41 15.26 -5.60 -6.03
C GLY A 41 15.20 -7.08 -5.63
N LEU A 42 14.42 -7.91 -6.34
CA LEU A 42 14.39 -9.36 -6.13
C LEU A 42 15.22 -10.08 -7.20
N PRO A 43 16.36 -10.69 -6.83
CA PRO A 43 17.18 -11.46 -7.76
C PRO A 43 16.48 -12.74 -8.24
N THR A 44 16.81 -13.21 -9.43
CA THR A 44 16.25 -14.45 -10.02
C THR A 44 16.53 -15.70 -9.18
N GLN A 45 17.64 -15.75 -8.47
CA GLN A 45 17.98 -16.83 -7.52
C GLN A 45 17.23 -16.76 -6.18
N GLY A 46 16.40 -15.72 -6.00
CA GLY A 46 15.75 -15.46 -4.72
C GLY A 46 16.61 -14.64 -3.78
N LEU A 47 16.06 -14.34 -2.60
CA LEU A 47 16.69 -13.49 -1.59
C LEU A 47 16.28 -13.91 -0.20
N THR A 48 17.25 -14.08 0.71
CA THR A 48 16.95 -14.28 2.12
C THR A 48 16.95 -12.96 2.85
N VAL A 49 15.84 -12.63 3.50
CA VAL A 49 15.63 -11.35 4.17
C VAL A 49 15.17 -11.51 5.61
N THR A 50 15.45 -10.51 6.43
CA THR A 50 14.94 -10.44 7.80
C THR A 50 14.66 -9.00 8.21
N CYS A 51 13.65 -8.80 9.08
CA CYS A 51 13.42 -7.53 9.78
C CYS A 51 14.10 -7.50 11.17
N ASP A 52 14.94 -8.47 11.47
CA ASP A 52 15.69 -8.56 12.72
C ASP A 52 17.19 -8.28 12.48
N ARG A 53 17.65 -7.15 12.99
CA ARG A 53 19.04 -6.71 12.80
C ARG A 53 20.09 -7.69 13.34
N GLN A 54 19.81 -8.33 14.47
CA GLN A 54 20.79 -9.28 15.05
C GLN A 54 20.96 -10.52 14.18
N ARG A 55 19.87 -10.98 13.56
CA ARG A 55 19.90 -12.12 12.62
C ARG A 55 20.64 -11.78 11.34
N ALA A 56 20.44 -10.57 10.81
CA ALA A 56 21.19 -10.11 9.65
C ALA A 56 22.68 -9.98 9.91
N LEU A 57 23.08 -9.51 11.08
CA LEU A 57 24.48 -9.39 11.46
C LEU A 57 25.16 -10.76 11.70
N ALA A 58 24.39 -11.79 12.02
CA ALA A 58 24.92 -13.14 12.28
C ALA A 58 25.15 -13.97 11.01
N ARG A 59 24.65 -13.53 9.85
CA ARG A 59 24.70 -14.28 8.59
C ARG A 59 24.87 -13.36 7.40
N GLU A 60 25.96 -13.49 6.67
CA GLU A 60 26.27 -12.64 5.51
C GLU A 60 25.28 -12.79 4.36
N GLU A 61 24.66 -13.97 4.22
CA GLU A 61 23.67 -14.26 3.17
C GLU A 61 22.28 -13.67 3.43
N VAL A 62 22.02 -13.15 4.65
CA VAL A 62 20.72 -12.62 5.05
C VAL A 62 20.72 -11.10 4.98
N GLN A 63 19.86 -10.53 4.16
CA GLN A 63 19.74 -9.09 4.03
C GLN A 63 18.77 -8.51 5.06
N PHE A 64 19.16 -7.38 5.64
CA PHE A 64 18.33 -6.66 6.60
C PHE A 64 17.37 -5.71 5.88
N LEU A 65 16.08 -5.94 6.03
CA LEU A 65 15.06 -5.05 5.48
C LEU A 65 14.93 -3.78 6.32
N THR A 66 15.15 -2.66 5.64
CA THR A 66 14.94 -1.30 6.12
C THR A 66 14.13 -0.53 5.09
N TRP A 67 13.58 0.64 5.42
CA TRP A 67 12.80 1.45 4.47
C TRP A 67 13.61 1.91 3.24
N ASP A 68 14.91 1.98 3.34
CA ASP A 68 15.86 2.33 2.26
C ASP A 68 16.41 1.11 1.50
N HIS A 69 16.00 -0.12 1.88
CA HIS A 69 16.43 -1.33 1.16
C HIS A 69 15.88 -1.33 -0.28
N PRO A 70 16.69 -1.73 -1.29
CA PRO A 70 16.28 -1.72 -2.71
C PRO A 70 14.97 -2.49 -3.00
N LEU A 71 14.72 -3.58 -2.28
CA LEU A 71 13.48 -4.35 -2.40
C LEU A 71 12.27 -3.52 -1.92
N VAL A 72 12.44 -2.72 -0.88
CA VAL A 72 11.37 -1.90 -0.27
C VAL A 72 11.11 -0.65 -1.13
N THR A 73 12.16 0.05 -1.50
CA THR A 73 12.03 1.24 -2.39
C THR A 73 11.47 0.85 -3.75
N GLY A 74 11.93 -0.29 -4.32
CA GLY A 74 11.39 -0.82 -5.56
C GLY A 74 9.90 -1.23 -5.45
N ALA A 75 9.48 -1.77 -4.31
CA ALA A 75 8.07 -2.05 -4.04
C ALA A 75 7.22 -0.77 -4.00
N LEU A 76 7.71 0.27 -3.33
CA LEU A 76 7.05 1.57 -3.28
C LEU A 76 6.94 2.20 -4.69
N ASP A 77 8.03 2.20 -5.46
CA ASP A 77 8.03 2.71 -6.83
C ASP A 77 7.05 1.95 -7.73
N LEU A 78 6.98 0.62 -7.56
CA LEU A 78 6.05 -0.21 -8.31
C LEU A 78 4.60 0.08 -7.95
N LEU A 79 4.27 0.27 -6.67
CA LEU A 79 2.93 0.60 -6.21
C LEU A 79 2.51 2.01 -6.65
N LEU A 80 3.40 2.98 -6.58
CA LEU A 80 3.10 4.37 -6.95
C LEU A 80 3.12 4.60 -8.45
N GLY A 81 4.02 3.95 -9.17
CA GLY A 81 4.24 4.15 -10.61
C GLY A 81 3.43 3.23 -11.53
N SER A 82 2.88 2.13 -11.02
CA SER A 82 2.06 1.21 -11.80
C SER A 82 0.57 1.41 -11.51
N GLY A 83 -0.29 0.98 -12.42
CA GLY A 83 -1.73 0.93 -12.18
C GLY A 83 -2.17 -0.20 -11.24
N LYS A 84 -1.23 -0.88 -10.57
CA LYS A 84 -1.50 -2.04 -9.70
C LYS A 84 -1.16 -1.71 -8.25
N GLY A 85 -2.10 -1.99 -7.35
CA GLY A 85 -1.90 -1.81 -5.92
C GLY A 85 -2.11 -0.39 -5.40
N ASN A 86 -2.39 0.57 -6.28
CA ASN A 86 -2.65 1.97 -5.91
C ASN A 86 -4.14 2.28 -5.71
N SER A 87 -5.02 1.32 -5.94
CA SER A 87 -6.45 1.44 -5.67
C SER A 87 -7.02 0.14 -5.13
N SER A 88 -7.99 0.24 -4.26
CA SER A 88 -8.68 -0.91 -3.69
C SER A 88 -10.13 -0.59 -3.39
N PHE A 89 -10.97 -1.62 -3.39
CA PHE A 89 -12.34 -1.55 -2.94
C PHE A 89 -12.50 -2.31 -1.62
N ALA A 90 -13.10 -1.66 -0.64
CA ALA A 90 -13.32 -2.25 0.67
C ALA A 90 -14.77 -2.04 1.14
N LYS A 91 -15.26 -2.92 2.00
CA LYS A 91 -16.58 -2.85 2.61
C LYS A 91 -16.49 -2.54 4.10
N TRP A 92 -17.38 -1.71 4.56
CA TRP A 92 -17.63 -1.49 5.99
C TRP A 92 -18.98 -2.11 6.38
N PRO A 93 -19.00 -3.39 6.75
CA PRO A 93 -20.25 -4.15 6.92
C PRO A 93 -21.10 -3.67 8.10
N ASP A 94 -20.47 -3.11 9.14
CA ASP A 94 -21.12 -2.71 10.39
C ASP A 94 -21.42 -1.20 10.43
N ALA A 95 -21.35 -0.51 9.29
CA ALA A 95 -21.70 0.90 9.21
C ALA A 95 -23.19 1.11 9.54
N LYS A 96 -23.47 2.09 10.39
CA LYS A 96 -24.85 2.42 10.78
C LYS A 96 -25.70 2.96 9.63
N THR A 97 -25.05 3.52 8.63
CA THR A 97 -25.68 4.10 7.44
C THR A 97 -24.99 3.55 6.21
N ALA A 98 -25.81 3.15 5.24
CA ALA A 98 -25.30 2.82 3.92
C ALA A 98 -24.78 4.09 3.24
N GLY A 99 -23.63 3.99 2.58
CA GLY A 99 -23.02 5.11 1.87
C GLY A 99 -21.85 4.64 1.01
N LEU A 100 -21.51 5.43 0.04
CA LEU A 100 -20.30 5.27 -0.76
C LEU A 100 -19.34 6.38 -0.38
N TYR A 101 -18.09 6.02 -0.16
CA TYR A 101 -17.01 6.95 0.17
C TYR A 101 -15.86 6.74 -0.80
N VAL A 102 -15.16 7.82 -1.12
CA VAL A 102 -13.90 7.78 -1.86
C VAL A 102 -12.82 8.35 -0.98
N GLU A 103 -11.81 7.55 -0.71
CA GLU A 103 -10.59 7.98 -0.05
C GLU A 103 -9.48 8.13 -1.08
N THR A 104 -8.81 9.27 -1.05
CA THR A 104 -7.64 9.54 -1.90
C THR A 104 -6.52 10.09 -1.05
N ILE A 105 -5.32 9.60 -1.29
CA ILE A 105 -4.11 10.15 -0.67
C ILE A 105 -3.31 10.83 -1.77
N TYR A 106 -3.13 12.13 -1.62
CA TYR A 106 -2.30 12.96 -2.48
C TYR A 106 -0.94 13.17 -1.83
N LEU A 107 0.10 13.24 -2.62
CA LEU A 107 1.41 13.69 -2.17
C LEU A 107 1.61 15.13 -2.63
N LEU A 108 1.70 16.04 -1.67
CA LEU A 108 2.02 17.43 -1.94
C LEU A 108 3.54 17.57 -2.04
N GLU A 109 4.01 17.99 -3.19
CA GLU A 109 5.43 18.24 -3.44
C GLU A 109 5.66 19.67 -3.91
N CYS A 110 6.73 20.27 -3.44
CA CYS A 110 7.18 21.56 -3.94
C CYS A 110 8.15 21.37 -5.10
N ILE A 111 7.73 21.78 -6.30
CA ILE A 111 8.59 21.75 -7.48
C ILE A 111 9.45 23.00 -7.51
N ALA A 112 10.74 22.85 -7.27
CA ALA A 112 11.71 23.94 -7.28
C ALA A 112 13.03 23.50 -7.92
N PRO A 113 13.86 24.44 -8.44
CA PRO A 113 15.19 24.11 -8.93
C PRO A 113 16.03 23.42 -7.87
N PRO A 114 16.74 22.31 -8.19
CA PRO A 114 17.51 21.51 -7.22
C PRO A 114 18.46 22.28 -6.31
N PRO A 115 19.14 23.37 -6.79
CA PRO A 115 20.06 24.12 -5.94
C PRO A 115 19.40 24.84 -4.75
N LEU A 116 18.09 25.00 -4.78
CA LEU A 116 17.36 25.66 -3.67
C LEU A 116 17.09 24.74 -2.49
N HIS A 117 17.26 23.42 -2.67
CA HIS A 117 17.05 22.40 -1.63
C HIS A 117 15.73 22.57 -0.85
N VAL A 118 14.65 22.92 -1.58
CA VAL A 118 13.34 23.25 -0.97
C VAL A 118 12.74 22.05 -0.24
N ASP A 119 13.06 20.83 -0.67
CA ASP A 119 12.70 19.57 -0.05
C ASP A 119 13.09 19.48 1.44
N ARG A 120 14.15 20.20 1.86
CA ARG A 120 14.55 20.26 3.27
C ARG A 120 13.60 21.09 4.15
N PHE A 121 12.88 22.01 3.55
CA PHE A 121 11.98 22.94 4.26
C PHE A 121 10.50 22.59 4.03
N LEU A 122 10.20 22.03 2.87
CA LEU A 122 8.88 21.58 2.45
C LEU A 122 9.00 20.14 1.93
N PRO A 123 9.17 19.18 2.83
CA PRO A 123 9.24 17.78 2.43
C PRO A 123 7.92 17.31 1.81
N PRO A 124 7.95 16.30 0.94
CA PRO A 124 6.74 15.67 0.43
C PRO A 124 5.80 15.32 1.57
N THR A 125 4.57 15.83 1.50
CA THR A 125 3.61 15.71 2.60
C THR A 125 2.35 15.00 2.11
N PRO A 126 1.96 13.87 2.69
CA PRO A 126 0.72 13.18 2.32
C PRO A 126 -0.50 13.96 2.79
N LEU A 127 -1.44 14.15 1.89
CA LEU A 127 -2.75 14.75 2.14
C LEU A 127 -3.83 13.70 1.90
N ARG A 128 -4.55 13.32 2.94
CA ARG A 128 -5.69 12.44 2.86
C ARG A 128 -6.97 13.23 2.62
N VAL A 129 -7.74 12.81 1.63
CA VAL A 129 -9.09 13.34 1.35
C VAL A 129 -10.06 12.17 1.41
N LEU A 130 -11.11 12.29 2.19
CA LEU A 130 -12.21 11.32 2.26
C LEU A 130 -13.52 12.05 2.04
N VAL A 131 -14.23 11.70 0.98
CA VAL A 131 -15.52 12.30 0.65
C VAL A 131 -16.63 11.26 0.59
N ASP A 132 -17.84 11.66 0.95
CA ASP A 132 -19.03 10.85 0.73
C ASP A 132 -19.56 11.01 -0.70
N HIS A 133 -20.56 10.20 -1.08
CA HIS A 133 -21.19 10.27 -2.40
C HIS A 133 -21.91 11.60 -2.70
N ARG A 134 -22.01 12.50 -1.74
CA ARG A 134 -22.57 13.86 -1.90
C ARG A 134 -21.49 14.94 -2.00
N GLY A 135 -20.22 14.53 -1.97
CA GLY A 135 -19.08 15.44 -2.00
C GLY A 135 -18.77 16.11 -0.66
N ASN A 136 -19.37 15.67 0.45
CA ASN A 136 -19.05 16.22 1.76
C ASN A 136 -17.76 15.61 2.30
N ASP A 137 -16.93 16.43 2.95
CA ASP A 137 -15.75 15.95 3.65
C ASP A 137 -16.15 15.09 4.85
N ALA A 138 -15.69 13.86 4.85
CA ALA A 138 -15.84 12.89 5.92
C ALA A 138 -14.52 12.61 6.67
N GLY A 139 -13.42 13.23 6.26
CA GLY A 139 -12.08 12.93 6.76
C GLY A 139 -11.91 13.17 8.25
N SER A 140 -12.55 14.21 8.79
CA SER A 140 -12.51 14.52 10.21
C SER A 140 -13.35 13.56 11.08
N ALA A 141 -14.44 13.05 10.52
CA ALA A 141 -15.35 12.12 11.22
C ALA A 141 -14.89 10.66 11.15
N ILE A 142 -14.22 10.29 10.07
CA ILE A 142 -13.76 8.92 9.81
C ILE A 142 -12.24 8.93 9.68
N THR A 143 -11.56 8.59 10.77
CA THR A 143 -10.10 8.57 10.81
C THR A 143 -9.51 7.34 10.09
N PRO A 144 -8.23 7.36 9.67
CA PRO A 144 -7.57 6.19 9.08
C PRO A 144 -7.64 4.95 9.98
N GLU A 145 -7.49 5.13 11.30
CA GLU A 145 -7.55 4.02 12.26
C GLU A 145 -8.97 3.42 12.33
N THR A 146 -9.98 4.26 12.17
CA THR A 146 -11.39 3.81 12.11
C THR A 146 -11.62 2.96 10.88
N LEU A 147 -11.10 3.37 9.71
CA LEU A 147 -11.16 2.59 8.48
C LEU A 147 -10.38 1.28 8.61
N ALA A 148 -9.12 1.33 9.03
CA ALA A 148 -8.26 0.15 9.18
C ALA A 148 -8.89 -0.93 10.09
N ARG A 149 -9.61 -0.50 11.12
CA ARG A 149 -10.28 -1.41 12.07
C ARG A 149 -11.55 -2.04 11.51
N ASN A 150 -12.31 -1.32 10.70
CA ASN A 150 -13.66 -1.69 10.31
C ASN A 150 -13.81 -2.15 8.87
N LEU A 151 -12.85 -1.80 7.99
CA LEU A 151 -12.89 -2.22 6.60
C LEU A 151 -12.55 -3.69 6.46
N LYS A 152 -13.26 -4.34 5.54
CA LYS A 152 -12.97 -5.69 5.06
C LYS A 152 -12.77 -5.64 3.56
N ASN A 153 -11.96 -6.56 3.05
CA ASN A 153 -11.78 -6.68 1.60
C ASN A 153 -13.16 -6.69 0.91
N GLY A 154 -13.33 -5.84 -0.08
CA GLY A 154 -14.54 -5.69 -0.87
C GLY A 154 -14.93 -6.96 -1.61
N GLY A 155 -13.94 -7.79 -1.94
CA GLY A 155 -14.08 -9.07 -2.63
C GLY A 155 -14.60 -8.89 -4.05
N ASP A 156 -15.90 -8.88 -4.22
CA ASP A 156 -16.53 -8.83 -5.53
C ASP A 156 -16.87 -7.37 -5.93
N TYR A 157 -16.28 -6.91 -7.03
CA TYR A 157 -16.58 -5.61 -7.64
C TYR A 157 -18.01 -5.52 -8.19
N ALA A 158 -18.71 -6.65 -8.34
CA ALA A 158 -20.12 -6.67 -8.76
C ALA A 158 -21.04 -5.87 -7.83
N LEU A 159 -20.59 -5.56 -6.61
CA LEU A 159 -21.32 -4.63 -5.73
C LEU A 159 -21.39 -3.21 -6.30
N LEU A 160 -20.38 -2.78 -7.08
CA LEU A 160 -20.38 -1.48 -7.72
C LEU A 160 -21.34 -1.39 -8.92
N ASP A 161 -21.76 -2.54 -9.46
CA ASP A 161 -22.75 -2.63 -10.56
C ASP A 161 -24.20 -2.55 -10.06
N ARG A 162 -24.43 -2.43 -8.75
CA ARG A 162 -25.77 -2.23 -8.22
C ARG A 162 -26.35 -0.91 -8.74
N PRO A 163 -27.62 -0.90 -9.23
CA PRO A 163 -28.22 0.32 -9.80
C PRO A 163 -28.15 1.53 -8.87
N GLU A 164 -28.39 1.32 -7.57
CA GLU A 164 -28.36 2.40 -6.56
C GLU A 164 -26.97 3.04 -6.44
N LEU A 165 -25.89 2.25 -6.54
CA LEU A 165 -24.53 2.76 -6.52
C LEU A 165 -24.15 3.39 -7.84
N ARG A 166 -24.45 2.70 -8.95
CA ARG A 166 -24.02 3.10 -10.29
C ARG A 166 -24.78 4.33 -10.82
N GLU A 167 -26.08 4.42 -10.57
CA GLU A 167 -26.94 5.46 -11.15
C GLU A 167 -27.12 6.67 -10.21
N GLU A 168 -27.10 6.45 -8.91
CA GLU A 168 -27.37 7.50 -7.93
C GLU A 168 -26.10 8.04 -7.26
N MET A 169 -25.17 7.17 -6.86
CA MET A 169 -24.03 7.58 -6.03
C MET A 169 -22.75 7.87 -6.82
N LEU A 170 -22.40 7.04 -7.83
CA LEU A 170 -21.19 7.24 -8.63
C LEU A 170 -21.17 8.54 -9.44
N PRO A 171 -22.26 8.99 -10.09
CA PRO A 171 -22.23 10.22 -10.87
C PRO A 171 -21.90 11.46 -10.03
N SER A 172 -22.34 11.49 -8.78
CA SER A 172 -22.06 12.62 -7.89
C SER A 172 -20.62 12.67 -7.35
N LEU A 173 -19.87 11.57 -7.50
CA LEU A 173 -18.46 11.50 -7.13
C LEU A 173 -17.51 11.81 -8.31
N ILE A 174 -17.97 11.62 -9.54
CA ILE A 174 -17.16 11.74 -10.76
C ILE A 174 -17.40 13.09 -11.47
N GLY A 175 -18.55 13.72 -11.25
CA GLY A 175 -18.91 15.04 -11.80
C GLY A 175 -18.34 16.18 -11.05
#